data_f0961ac09f52a19a1842544f3c5c2144
#
_entry.id   f0961ac09f52a19a1842544f3c5c2144
#
_cell.length_a   1.000
_cell.length_b   1.000
_cell.length_c   1.000
_cell.angle_alpha   90.00
_cell.angle_beta   90.00
_cell.angle_gamma   90.00
#
_symmetry.space_group_name_H-M   'P 1'
#
loop_
_entity.id
_entity.type
_entity.pdbx_description
1 polymer ?
#
loop_
_entity_poly.entity_id
_entity_poly.type
_entity_poly.pdbx_seq_one_letter_code
_entity_poly.pdbx_strand_id
1 'polypeptide(L)'
;MVLVVLVIVAAGGFALHSGLDFFEDISGADASEERSLYRSANLEPALAALREEVGPRMRVDLKIEQRSLKANASVPERGDLLVVVTADGDVVDTSTGAGAEDAPRLRAVSADAVEKIADAVVRRADIALEDIAYFSMDTSKRPAWNVYLDGGGVWAAGLDGSDLRRSL
;
A
#
# COMPACT_ATOMS: atom_id res chain seq x y z
N MET A 1 19.76 3.98 44.65
CA MET A 1 20.26 3.04 43.62
C MET A 1 19.76 3.55 42.26
N VAL A 2 20.61 4.30 41.56
CA VAL A 2 20.25 4.98 40.27
C VAL A 2 20.71 4.05 39.16
N LEU A 3 19.77 3.58 38.35
CA LEU A 3 20.05 2.76 37.16
C LEU A 3 20.45 3.71 36.03
N VAL A 4 21.73 3.73 35.66
CA VAL A 4 22.25 4.45 34.50
C VAL A 4 22.06 3.53 33.30
N VAL A 5 21.16 3.92 32.36
CA VAL A 5 21.05 3.30 31.06
C VAL A 5 22.08 3.93 30.14
N LEU A 6 23.10 3.16 29.80
CA LEU A 6 24.15 3.55 28.86
C LEU A 6 23.63 3.39 27.43
N VAL A 7 23.32 4.50 26.75
CA VAL A 7 23.03 4.51 25.32
C VAL A 7 24.37 4.57 24.57
N ILE A 8 24.76 3.47 23.97
CA ILE A 8 25.94 3.44 23.06
C ILE A 8 25.46 3.91 21.69
N VAL A 9 25.82 5.15 21.34
CA VAL A 9 25.72 5.62 19.96
C VAL A 9 26.96 5.11 19.22
N ALA A 10 26.81 4.02 18.47
CA ALA A 10 27.82 3.60 17.52
C ALA A 10 27.61 4.38 16.22
N ALA A 11 28.47 5.39 15.99
CA ALA A 11 28.62 6.00 14.68
C ALA A 11 29.33 4.99 13.76
N GLY A 12 28.60 4.42 12.81
CA GLY A 12 29.15 3.56 11.80
C GLY A 12 28.17 3.48 10.64
N GLY A 13 28.64 3.96 9.46
CA GLY A 13 27.82 4.05 8.25
C GLY A 13 27.17 2.73 7.88
N PHE A 14 25.85 2.71 7.97
CA PHE A 14 25.03 1.62 7.42
C PHE A 14 24.53 2.07 6.04
N ALA A 15 24.99 1.35 5.06
CA ALA A 15 24.55 1.45 3.68
C ALA A 15 23.03 1.24 3.62
N LEU A 16 22.37 2.00 2.75
CA LEU A 16 20.95 1.98 2.38
C LEU A 16 20.44 0.63 1.81
N HIS A 17 20.95 -0.51 2.27
CA HIS A 17 20.61 -1.84 1.76
C HIS A 17 19.77 -2.69 2.73
N SER A 18 19.62 -2.28 3.99
CA SER A 18 18.94 -3.09 4.99
C SER A 18 17.42 -2.89 5.08
N GLY A 19 16.88 -1.88 4.40
CA GLY A 19 15.43 -1.65 4.35
C GLY A 19 14.68 -2.56 3.36
N LEU A 20 15.36 -3.09 2.35
CA LEU A 20 14.73 -3.94 1.32
C LEU A 20 14.65 -5.42 1.75
N ASP A 21 15.66 -5.92 2.48
CA ASP A 21 15.69 -7.33 2.89
C ASP A 21 14.63 -7.70 3.95
N PHE A 22 14.22 -6.74 4.80
CA PHE A 22 13.16 -6.96 5.77
C PHE A 22 11.79 -7.18 5.13
N PHE A 23 11.58 -6.63 3.93
CA PHE A 23 10.32 -6.77 3.20
C PHE A 23 10.24 -8.02 2.33
N GLU A 24 11.38 -8.63 1.93
CA GLU A 24 11.38 -9.92 1.21
C GLU A 24 10.93 -11.07 2.10
N ASP A 25 11.27 -11.04 3.40
CA ASP A 25 10.89 -12.10 4.35
C ASP A 25 9.38 -12.10 4.68
N ILE A 26 8.69 -10.95 4.53
CA ILE A 26 7.23 -10.85 4.67
C ILE A 26 6.51 -11.36 3.41
N SER A 27 7.17 -11.32 2.24
CA SER A 27 6.61 -11.74 0.95
C SER A 27 6.60 -13.26 0.75
N GLY A 28 7.41 -14.02 1.50
CA GLY A 28 7.78 -15.40 1.19
C GLY A 28 7.01 -16.50 1.90
N ALA A 29 6.07 -16.23 2.81
CA ALA A 29 5.37 -17.27 3.54
C ALA A 29 3.88 -17.23 3.23
N ASP A 30 3.34 -18.30 2.64
CA ASP A 30 1.92 -18.68 2.47
C ASP A 30 0.91 -17.54 2.73
N ALA A 31 0.80 -16.61 1.77
CA ALA A 31 -0.31 -15.68 1.74
C ALA A 31 -1.55 -16.49 1.39
N SER A 32 -2.21 -17.07 2.40
CA SER A 32 -3.54 -17.60 2.16
C SER A 32 -4.39 -16.46 1.60
N GLU A 33 -5.18 -16.74 0.59
CA GLU A 33 -6.12 -15.81 -0.03
C GLU A 33 -6.96 -15.04 1.02
N GLU A 34 -7.19 -15.68 2.18
CA GLU A 34 -7.91 -15.16 3.34
C GLU A 34 -7.22 -13.94 3.99
N ARG A 35 -5.89 -13.77 3.83
CA ARG A 35 -5.13 -12.65 4.43
C ARG A 35 -4.69 -11.59 3.42
N SER A 36 -5.10 -11.73 2.16
CA SER A 36 -4.73 -10.77 1.12
C SER A 36 -5.41 -9.42 1.34
N LEU A 37 -4.66 -8.31 1.23
CA LEU A 37 -5.19 -6.95 1.19
C LEU A 37 -6.05 -6.67 -0.05
N TYR A 38 -6.13 -7.59 -1.00
CA TYR A 38 -7.07 -7.48 -2.12
C TYR A 38 -8.49 -7.89 -1.73
N ARG A 39 -8.70 -8.32 -0.48
CA ARG A 39 -10.01 -8.56 0.13
C ARG A 39 -10.41 -7.37 1.01
N SER A 40 -11.64 -6.90 0.86
CA SER A 40 -12.13 -5.72 1.57
C SER A 40 -12.08 -5.88 3.09
N ALA A 41 -12.35 -7.09 3.59
CA ALA A 41 -12.29 -7.41 5.01
C ALA A 41 -10.89 -7.17 5.64
N ASN A 42 -9.83 -7.34 4.85
CA ASN A 42 -8.44 -7.12 5.31
C ASN A 42 -7.96 -5.70 4.99
N LEU A 43 -8.40 -5.14 3.87
CA LEU A 43 -7.95 -3.81 3.45
C LEU A 43 -8.60 -2.69 4.29
N GLU A 44 -9.83 -2.86 4.74
CA GLU A 44 -10.50 -1.81 5.53
C GLU A 44 -9.80 -1.51 6.87
N PRO A 45 -9.34 -2.49 7.68
CA PRO A 45 -8.51 -2.23 8.85
C PRO A 45 -7.21 -1.48 8.52
N ALA A 46 -6.53 -1.85 7.44
CA ALA A 46 -5.30 -1.17 7.01
C ALA A 46 -5.56 0.27 6.56
N LEU A 47 -6.65 0.53 5.83
CA LEU A 47 -7.07 1.87 5.48
C LEU A 47 -7.53 2.68 6.71
N ALA A 48 -8.13 2.04 7.71
CA ALA A 48 -8.50 2.69 8.97
C ALA A 48 -7.26 3.15 9.75
N ALA A 49 -6.26 2.29 9.90
CA ALA A 49 -4.98 2.63 10.51
C ALA A 49 -4.27 3.77 9.76
N LEU A 50 -4.25 3.73 8.42
CA LEU A 50 -3.71 4.82 7.62
C LEU A 50 -4.48 6.13 7.83
N ARG A 51 -5.83 6.09 7.92
CA ARG A 51 -6.65 7.28 8.19
C ARG A 51 -6.39 7.88 9.57
N GLU A 52 -6.10 7.04 10.55
CA GLU A 52 -5.70 7.47 11.90
C GLU A 52 -4.33 8.16 11.86
N GLU A 53 -3.36 7.59 11.15
CA GLU A 53 -1.98 8.09 11.08
C GLU A 53 -1.87 9.42 10.32
N VAL A 54 -2.50 9.55 9.14
CA VAL A 54 -2.34 10.74 8.29
C VAL A 54 -3.57 11.65 8.23
N GLY A 55 -4.72 11.16 8.63
CA GLY A 55 -6.01 11.84 8.53
C GLY A 55 -6.78 11.53 7.23
N PRO A 56 -8.13 11.38 7.33
CA PRO A 56 -8.97 10.92 6.23
C PRO A 56 -9.09 11.89 5.06
N ARG A 57 -8.74 13.15 5.26
CA ARG A 57 -8.80 14.21 4.24
C ARG A 57 -7.50 14.41 3.50
N MET A 58 -6.42 13.75 3.92
CA MET A 58 -5.13 13.87 3.29
C MET A 58 -5.15 13.26 1.89
N ARG A 59 -4.34 13.82 1.01
CA ARG A 59 -4.08 13.26 -0.30
C ARG A 59 -3.06 12.15 -0.15
N VAL A 60 -3.28 11.05 -0.83
CA VAL A 60 -2.42 9.87 -0.71
C VAL A 60 -2.21 9.23 -2.08
N ASP A 61 -0.98 8.88 -2.36
CA ASP A 61 -0.60 7.97 -3.44
C ASP A 61 -0.37 6.59 -2.83
N LEU A 62 -1.13 5.60 -3.29
CA LEU A 62 -1.19 4.27 -2.68
C LEU A 62 -0.59 3.20 -3.59
N LYS A 63 0.17 2.31 -2.97
CA LYS A 63 0.51 1.00 -3.50
C LYS A 63 -0.01 -0.07 -2.54
N ILE A 64 -0.81 -0.99 -3.04
CA ILE A 64 -1.35 -2.10 -2.27
C ILE A 64 -0.73 -3.38 -2.81
N GLU A 65 -0.01 -4.08 -1.97
CA GLU A 65 0.54 -5.42 -2.18
C GLU A 65 -0.30 -6.42 -1.38
N GLN A 66 -0.12 -7.70 -1.58
CA GLN A 66 -0.94 -8.71 -0.88
C GLN A 66 -0.94 -8.56 0.65
N ARG A 67 0.18 -8.12 1.25
CA ARG A 67 0.36 -8.07 2.71
C ARG A 67 0.69 -6.70 3.26
N SER A 68 0.90 -5.71 2.41
CA SER A 68 1.25 -4.37 2.83
C SER A 68 0.57 -3.30 2.00
N LEU A 69 0.22 -2.23 2.66
CA LEU A 69 -0.26 -0.98 2.08
C LEU A 69 0.84 0.06 2.28
N LYS A 70 1.33 0.64 1.20
CA LYS A 70 2.30 1.75 1.21
C LYS A 70 1.60 3.01 0.75
N ALA A 71 1.74 4.08 1.51
CA ALA A 71 1.12 5.37 1.23
C ALA A 71 2.13 6.49 1.28
N ASN A 72 2.28 7.25 0.19
CA ASN A 72 2.88 8.57 0.26
C ASN A 72 1.78 9.58 0.58
N ALA A 73 1.99 10.43 1.57
CA ALA A 73 1.04 11.43 2.02
C ALA A 73 1.73 12.75 2.35
N SER A 74 1.15 13.88 1.93
CA SER A 74 1.59 15.21 2.37
C SER A 74 0.75 15.63 3.57
N VAL A 75 1.34 15.61 4.76
CA VAL A 75 0.66 15.90 6.04
C VAL A 75 1.11 17.28 6.54
N PRO A 76 0.18 18.22 6.80
CA PRO A 76 0.52 19.51 7.38
C PRO A 76 1.35 19.34 8.65
N GLU A 77 2.37 20.19 8.84
CA GLU A 77 3.29 20.21 9.98
C GLU A 77 4.24 18.99 10.10
N ARG A 78 3.97 17.86 9.43
CA ARG A 78 4.84 16.68 9.40
C ARG A 78 5.60 16.53 8.07
N GLY A 79 5.15 17.21 7.00
CA GLY A 79 5.76 17.11 5.67
C GLY A 79 5.29 15.87 4.89
N ASP A 80 6.12 15.46 3.95
CA ASP A 80 5.85 14.30 3.11
C ASP A 80 6.27 13.01 3.82
N LEU A 81 5.32 12.10 4.00
CA LEU A 81 5.49 10.85 4.72
C LEU A 81 5.29 9.65 3.78
N LEU A 82 6.12 8.64 3.95
CA LEU A 82 5.83 7.27 3.55
C LEU A 82 5.32 6.52 4.78
N VAL A 83 4.12 5.97 4.70
CA VAL A 83 3.51 5.15 5.75
C VAL A 83 3.32 3.74 5.21
N VAL A 84 3.76 2.75 5.98
CA VAL A 84 3.58 1.32 5.65
C VAL A 84 2.69 0.68 6.68
N VAL A 85 1.62 0.06 6.21
CA VAL A 85 0.63 -0.64 7.05
C VAL A 85 0.54 -2.09 6.62
N THR A 86 0.55 -3.02 7.57
CA THR A 86 0.39 -4.46 7.30
C THR A 86 -1.08 -4.84 7.10
N ALA A 87 -1.32 -6.09 6.66
CA ALA A 87 -2.65 -6.66 6.55
C ALA A 87 -3.38 -6.77 7.91
N ASP A 88 -2.64 -6.83 9.01
CA ASP A 88 -3.21 -6.84 10.36
C ASP A 88 -3.60 -5.43 10.85
N GLY A 89 -3.35 -4.40 10.04
CA GLY A 89 -3.65 -3.00 10.36
C GLY A 89 -2.59 -2.31 11.21
N ASP A 90 -1.42 -2.92 11.37
CA ASP A 90 -0.32 -2.31 12.13
C ASP A 90 0.48 -1.35 11.24
N VAL A 91 0.73 -0.13 11.75
CA VAL A 91 1.68 0.80 11.13
C VAL A 91 3.09 0.38 11.53
N VAL A 92 3.85 -0.13 10.57
CA VAL A 92 5.20 -0.69 10.80
C VAL A 92 6.33 0.24 10.42
N ASP A 93 6.05 1.25 9.60
CA ASP A 93 7.04 2.27 9.23
C ASP A 93 6.34 3.61 8.97
N THR A 94 6.99 4.69 9.39
CA THR A 94 6.65 6.06 9.02
C THR A 94 7.95 6.83 8.83
N SER A 95 8.29 7.12 7.58
CA SER A 95 9.53 7.77 7.19
C SER A 95 9.27 8.93 6.23
N THR A 96 10.32 9.62 5.80
CA THR A 96 10.19 10.68 4.78
C THR A 96 9.81 10.05 3.44
N GLY A 97 8.69 10.50 2.87
CA GLY A 97 8.12 10.02 1.63
C GLY A 97 8.23 11.01 0.47
N ALA A 98 7.57 10.67 -0.62
CA ALA A 98 7.32 11.58 -1.72
C ALA A 98 6.03 12.38 -1.47
N GLY A 99 5.91 13.57 -2.09
CA GLY A 99 4.70 14.35 -2.05
C GLY A 99 3.53 13.66 -2.79
N ALA A 100 2.32 13.94 -2.35
CA ALA A 100 1.08 13.39 -2.93
C ALA A 100 0.09 14.49 -3.34
N GLU A 101 0.59 15.63 -3.79
CA GLU A 101 -0.22 16.85 -4.02
C GLU A 101 -1.35 16.66 -5.05
N ASP A 102 -1.12 15.86 -6.08
CA ASP A 102 -2.09 15.57 -7.14
C ASP A 102 -2.94 14.32 -6.87
N ALA A 103 -2.62 13.59 -5.80
CA ALA A 103 -3.29 12.35 -5.45
C ALA A 103 -4.73 12.58 -4.95
N PRO A 104 -5.62 11.59 -5.04
CA PRO A 104 -6.95 11.67 -4.45
C PRO A 104 -6.88 11.73 -2.93
N ARG A 105 -7.98 12.14 -2.31
CA ARG A 105 -8.09 12.10 -0.85
C ARG A 105 -8.32 10.68 -0.38
N LEU A 106 -7.69 10.30 0.73
CA LEU A 106 -7.78 8.96 1.32
C LEU A 106 -9.24 8.49 1.53
N ARG A 107 -10.15 9.41 1.86
CA ARG A 107 -11.58 9.10 1.99
C ARG A 107 -12.26 8.64 0.70
N ALA A 108 -11.65 8.88 -0.46
CA ALA A 108 -12.19 8.43 -1.75
C ALA A 108 -11.73 7.00 -2.11
N VAL A 109 -10.85 6.42 -1.31
CA VAL A 109 -10.38 5.04 -1.48
C VAL A 109 -11.33 4.09 -0.78
N SER A 110 -11.84 3.10 -1.51
CA SER A 110 -12.74 2.06 -1.03
C SER A 110 -12.10 0.69 -1.11
N ALA A 111 -12.15 -0.05 -0.02
CA ALA A 111 -11.69 -1.44 0.03
C ALA A 111 -12.54 -2.33 -0.89
N ASP A 112 -13.85 -2.12 -0.93
CA ASP A 112 -14.77 -2.87 -1.80
C ASP A 112 -14.46 -2.66 -3.29
N ALA A 113 -14.01 -1.45 -3.67
CA ALA A 113 -13.62 -1.19 -5.05
C ALA A 113 -12.38 -1.99 -5.44
N VAL A 114 -11.38 -2.09 -4.55
CA VAL A 114 -10.16 -2.88 -4.79
C VAL A 114 -10.52 -4.36 -4.94
N GLU A 115 -11.32 -4.93 -4.06
CA GLU A 115 -11.77 -6.33 -4.16
C GLU A 115 -12.56 -6.59 -5.44
N LYS A 116 -13.49 -5.73 -5.79
CA LYS A 116 -14.26 -5.80 -7.05
C LYS A 116 -13.35 -5.81 -8.28
N ILE A 117 -12.30 -4.98 -8.28
CA ILE A 117 -11.32 -4.93 -9.37
C ILE A 117 -10.52 -6.22 -9.38
N ALA A 118 -10.00 -6.68 -8.24
CA ALA A 118 -9.22 -7.93 -8.12
C ALA A 118 -10.00 -9.11 -8.69
N ASP A 119 -11.25 -9.31 -8.23
CA ASP A 119 -12.13 -10.37 -8.73
C ASP A 119 -12.41 -10.28 -10.23
N ALA A 120 -12.55 -9.07 -10.75
CA ALA A 120 -12.80 -8.85 -12.16
C ALA A 120 -11.55 -9.13 -13.02
N VAL A 121 -10.34 -8.79 -12.52
CA VAL A 121 -9.07 -9.11 -13.17
C VAL A 121 -8.84 -10.61 -13.17
N VAL A 122 -8.96 -11.27 -12.02
CA VAL A 122 -8.84 -12.75 -11.86
C VAL A 122 -9.71 -13.47 -12.90
N ARG A 123 -11.01 -13.11 -12.97
CA ARG A 123 -11.92 -13.73 -13.94
C ARG A 123 -11.59 -13.43 -15.40
N ARG A 124 -11.15 -12.21 -15.73
CA ARG A 124 -10.90 -11.81 -17.13
C ARG A 124 -9.56 -12.25 -17.67
N ALA A 125 -8.56 -12.35 -16.80
CA ALA A 125 -7.22 -12.79 -17.14
C ALA A 125 -7.03 -14.31 -16.99
N ASP A 126 -7.99 -15.00 -16.36
CA ASP A 126 -7.94 -16.44 -16.02
C ASP A 126 -6.69 -16.78 -15.20
N ILE A 127 -6.52 -16.06 -14.09
CA ILE A 127 -5.37 -16.15 -13.17
C ILE A 127 -5.84 -16.37 -11.74
N ALA A 128 -4.95 -16.74 -10.84
CA ALA A 128 -5.22 -16.76 -9.40
C ALA A 128 -5.06 -15.35 -8.78
N LEU A 129 -5.57 -15.15 -7.57
CA LEU A 129 -5.46 -13.86 -6.87
C LEU A 129 -4.01 -13.52 -6.53
N GLU A 130 -3.21 -14.55 -6.22
CA GLU A 130 -1.78 -14.45 -5.95
C GLU A 130 -0.95 -13.97 -7.14
N ASP A 131 -1.45 -14.12 -8.38
CA ASP A 131 -0.79 -13.62 -9.58
C ASP A 131 -0.93 -12.10 -9.77
N ILE A 132 -1.70 -11.43 -8.91
CA ILE A 132 -1.72 -9.98 -8.84
C ILE A 132 -0.52 -9.52 -8.02
N ALA A 133 0.45 -8.87 -8.69
CA ALA A 133 1.64 -8.35 -8.05
C ALA A 133 1.32 -7.19 -7.09
N TYR A 134 0.60 -6.18 -7.59
CA TYR A 134 0.17 -5.04 -6.77
C TYR A 134 -0.85 -4.16 -7.49
N PHE A 135 -1.55 -3.36 -6.70
CA PHE A 135 -2.30 -2.19 -7.15
C PHE A 135 -1.46 -0.94 -6.96
N SER A 136 -1.49 -0.04 -7.92
CA SER A 136 -0.89 1.29 -7.80
C SER A 136 -1.91 2.34 -8.23
N MET A 137 -1.93 3.45 -7.54
CA MET A 137 -2.80 4.56 -7.88
C MET A 137 -2.16 5.41 -8.98
N ASP A 138 -2.90 5.64 -10.07
CA ASP A 138 -2.54 6.65 -11.06
C ASP A 138 -3.13 7.99 -10.60
N THR A 139 -2.27 8.93 -10.30
CA THR A 139 -2.63 10.25 -9.77
C THR A 139 -2.68 11.32 -10.86
N SER A 140 -2.56 10.95 -12.13
CA SER A 140 -2.57 11.88 -13.25
C SER A 140 -3.94 12.59 -13.42
N LYS A 141 -4.43 12.82 -14.63
CA LYS A 141 -5.62 13.64 -14.90
C LYS A 141 -6.93 13.09 -14.31
N ARG A 142 -7.05 11.79 -14.16
CA ARG A 142 -8.21 11.11 -13.53
C ARG A 142 -7.68 10.00 -12.64
N PRO A 143 -7.79 10.14 -11.33
CA PRO A 143 -7.34 9.10 -10.41
C PRO A 143 -7.96 7.76 -10.76
N ALA A 144 -7.12 6.73 -10.89
CA ALA A 144 -7.48 5.40 -11.31
C ALA A 144 -6.59 4.37 -10.61
N TRP A 145 -7.04 3.13 -10.57
CA TRP A 145 -6.21 2.01 -10.18
C TRP A 145 -5.52 1.40 -11.41
N ASN A 146 -4.22 1.14 -11.28
CA ASN A 146 -3.47 0.24 -12.15
C ASN A 146 -3.19 -1.04 -11.39
N VAL A 147 -3.51 -2.19 -11.98
CA VAL A 147 -3.29 -3.53 -11.43
C VAL A 147 -2.22 -4.22 -12.24
N TYR A 148 -1.12 -4.54 -11.60
CA TYR A 148 0.03 -5.19 -12.21
C TYR A 148 0.01 -6.68 -11.91
N LEU A 149 0.33 -7.51 -12.90
CA LEU A 149 0.36 -8.96 -12.78
C LEU A 149 1.80 -9.46 -12.79
N ASP A 150 2.11 -10.50 -12.02
CA ASP A 150 3.44 -11.13 -11.94
C ASP A 150 3.90 -11.67 -13.30
N GLY A 151 2.99 -12.27 -14.06
CA GLY A 151 3.25 -12.76 -15.41
C GLY A 151 3.34 -11.68 -16.50
N GLY A 152 3.28 -10.41 -16.09
CA GLY A 152 3.20 -9.25 -17.00
C GLY A 152 1.77 -8.91 -17.40
N GLY A 153 1.57 -7.66 -17.78
CA GLY A 153 0.27 -7.10 -18.11
C GLY A 153 -0.22 -6.12 -17.05
N VAL A 154 -0.95 -5.11 -17.51
CA VAL A 154 -1.50 -4.06 -16.66
C VAL A 154 -2.98 -3.88 -16.98
N TRP A 155 -3.78 -3.79 -15.95
CA TRP A 155 -5.20 -3.43 -16.05
C TRP A 155 -5.43 -2.08 -15.38
N ALA A 156 -6.34 -1.29 -15.92
CA ALA A 156 -6.73 -0.01 -15.34
C ALA A 156 -8.23 0.00 -15.03
N ALA A 157 -8.60 0.62 -13.91
CA ALA A 157 -9.99 0.78 -13.49
C ALA A 157 -10.19 2.13 -12.79
N GLY A 158 -11.42 2.63 -12.76
CA GLY A 158 -11.78 3.77 -11.92
C GLY A 158 -11.60 3.48 -10.42
N LEU A 159 -11.50 4.53 -9.59
CA LEU A 159 -11.37 4.37 -8.12
C LEU A 159 -12.55 3.62 -7.49
N ASP A 160 -13.71 3.64 -8.12
CA ASP A 160 -14.94 2.95 -7.71
C ASP A 160 -15.06 1.53 -8.26
N GLY A 161 -14.02 1.05 -8.96
CA GLY A 161 -14.00 -0.25 -9.63
C GLY A 161 -14.78 -0.29 -10.95
N SER A 162 -15.11 0.86 -11.53
CA SER A 162 -15.70 0.94 -12.88
C SER A 162 -14.63 0.88 -13.98
N ASP A 163 -15.07 0.76 -15.24
CA ASP A 163 -14.27 0.93 -16.45
C ASP A 163 -13.01 0.05 -16.54
N LEU A 164 -13.06 -1.17 -15.96
CA LEU A 164 -11.94 -2.09 -16.02
C LEU A 164 -11.57 -2.45 -17.46
N ARG A 165 -10.34 -2.16 -17.83
CA ARG A 165 -9.76 -2.42 -19.16
C ARG A 165 -8.31 -2.90 -19.05
N ARG A 166 -7.87 -3.71 -20.00
CA ARG A 166 -6.46 -4.05 -20.14
C ARG A 166 -5.73 -2.84 -20.73
N SER A 167 -4.61 -2.47 -20.14
CA SER A 167 -3.82 -1.29 -20.52
C SER A 167 -2.59 -1.66 -21.35
N LEU A 168 -1.99 -2.82 -21.06
CA LEU A 168 -0.82 -3.38 -21.74
C LEU A 168 -0.94 -4.90 -21.75
#